data_9348c748cf2b8e3c5a3a4f06e5a9e875
#
_entry.id   9348c748cf2b8e3c5a3a4f06e5a9e875
#
_cell.length_a   1.000
_cell.length_b   1.000
_cell.length_c   1.000
_cell.angle_alpha   90.00
_cell.angle_beta   90.00
_cell.angle_gamma   90.00
#
_symmetry.space_group_name_H-M   'P 1'
#
loop_
_entity.id
_entity.type
_entity.pdbx_description
1 polymer ?
#
loop_
_entity_poly.entity_id
_entity_poly.type
_entity_poly.pdbx_seq_one_letter_code
_entity_poly.pdbx_strand_id
1 'polypeptide(L)'
;MRGGMKNSILTALLLFAIGVCAPVVMAQGTVRSGPDPSTLRDPELEKDSMHNLEVARNYFKLKKAYVAALKRTEEIIAGNPTFTRIDEALFIAGSSSLSLAQNKGKQTSSLYISYDGNTKKTLTADEFREMGRDYLTRLVSDYPDSSFRGQADELLKLLGAKKQ
;
A
#
# COMPACT_ATOMS: atom_id res chain seq x y z
N MET A 1 79.40 5.68 39.07
CA MET A 1 79.42 6.99 38.36
C MET A 1 78.20 7.01 37.43
N ARG A 2 77.39 7.74 37.76
CA ARG A 2 76.28 8.61 37.47
C ARG A 2 76.45 9.30 36.12
N GLY A 3 75.48 9.16 35.26
CA GLY A 3 75.25 10.13 34.18
C GLY A 3 74.54 9.55 32.98
N GLY A 4 73.31 9.97 32.74
CA GLY A 4 72.89 10.07 31.40
C GLY A 4 71.57 9.34 31.01
N MET A 5 70.56 9.42 31.84
CA MET A 5 69.20 8.84 31.47
C MET A 5 68.12 9.92 31.56
N LYS A 6 68.39 11.08 30.93
CA LYS A 6 67.43 12.19 30.94
C LYS A 6 66.99 12.74 29.58
N ASN A 7 67.57 12.27 28.48
CA ASN A 7 67.25 12.85 27.17
C ASN A 7 66.40 11.95 26.27
N SER A 8 66.06 10.72 26.71
CA SER A 8 65.24 9.80 25.87
C SER A 8 63.75 9.91 26.07
N ILE A 9 63.29 10.70 27.08
CA ILE A 9 61.86 10.82 27.37
C ILE A 9 61.22 12.01 26.63
N LEU A 10 62.04 12.99 26.19
CA LEU A 10 61.51 14.18 25.55
C LEU A 10 61.28 14.04 24.04
N THR A 11 61.86 13.03 23.39
CA THR A 11 61.68 12.75 21.98
C THR A 11 60.50 11.84 21.65
N ALA A 12 59.94 11.14 22.66
CA ALA A 12 58.80 10.25 22.49
C ALA A 12 57.44 10.97 22.57
N LEU A 13 57.42 12.23 23.03
CA LEU A 13 56.14 12.96 23.25
C LEU A 13 55.78 13.89 22.07
N LEU A 14 56.60 14.01 21.04
CA LEU A 14 56.35 14.92 19.91
C LEU A 14 55.80 14.23 18.66
N LEU A 15 55.61 12.94 18.65
CA LEU A 15 55.13 12.17 17.48
C LEU A 15 53.68 11.66 17.59
N PHE A 16 52.95 12.06 18.62
CA PHE A 16 51.55 11.57 18.82
C PHE A 16 50.47 12.64 18.56
N ALA A 17 50.80 13.74 17.90
CA ALA A 17 49.87 14.84 17.63
C ALA A 17 49.54 15.03 16.14
N ILE A 18 49.73 14.00 15.30
CA ILE A 18 49.12 13.99 13.96
C ILE A 18 47.79 13.24 14.07
N GLY A 19 46.84 13.96 14.61
CA GLY A 19 45.45 13.49 14.74
C GLY A 19 44.87 13.17 13.40
N VAL A 20 44.29 12.01 13.35
CA VAL A 20 43.44 11.49 12.30
C VAL A 20 42.29 12.48 12.10
N CYS A 21 42.45 13.43 11.19
CA CYS A 21 41.35 14.19 10.62
C CYS A 21 40.74 13.31 9.52
N ALA A 22 39.92 12.30 9.91
CA ALA A 22 39.12 11.56 8.96
C ALA A 22 38.08 12.53 8.41
N PRO A 23 37.97 12.75 7.08
CA PRO A 23 36.87 13.51 6.54
C PRO A 23 35.62 12.71 6.81
N VAL A 24 34.65 13.31 7.56
CA VAL A 24 33.31 12.82 7.64
C VAL A 24 32.72 12.98 6.23
N VAL A 25 32.78 11.90 5.46
CA VAL A 25 32.00 11.80 4.23
C VAL A 25 30.56 11.75 4.64
N MET A 26 29.89 12.90 4.66
CA MET A 26 28.47 12.98 4.63
C MET A 26 28.03 12.25 3.38
N ALA A 27 27.52 11.04 3.54
CA ALA A 27 26.80 10.35 2.50
C ALA A 27 25.59 11.23 2.16
N GLN A 28 25.76 12.11 1.19
CA GLN A 28 24.65 12.79 0.53
C GLN A 28 23.84 11.67 -0.13
N GLY A 29 22.73 11.31 0.51
CA GLY A 29 21.77 10.42 -0.10
C GLY A 29 21.50 10.97 -1.50
N THR A 30 21.77 10.15 -2.51
CA THR A 30 21.44 10.48 -3.88
C THR A 30 19.94 10.71 -3.92
N VAL A 31 19.54 11.97 -3.94
CA VAL A 31 18.18 12.35 -4.27
C VAL A 31 17.94 11.73 -5.63
N ARG A 32 17.08 10.74 -5.70
CA ARG A 32 16.59 10.20 -6.95
C ARG A 32 15.88 11.34 -7.66
N SER A 33 16.61 12.03 -8.53
CA SER A 33 16.05 13.00 -9.48
C SER A 33 15.37 12.23 -10.62
N GLY A 34 14.35 11.44 -10.25
CA GLY A 34 13.37 10.95 -11.23
C GLY A 34 12.29 12.02 -11.40
N PRO A 35 11.58 12.02 -12.54
CA PRO A 35 10.44 12.90 -12.71
C PRO A 35 9.46 12.66 -11.56
N ASP A 36 8.85 13.74 -11.05
CA ASP A 36 7.86 13.68 -9.99
C ASP A 36 6.76 12.66 -10.41
N PRO A 37 6.44 11.65 -9.57
CA PRO A 37 5.39 10.69 -9.89
C PRO A 37 4.05 11.34 -10.27
N SER A 38 3.79 12.56 -9.79
CA SER A 38 2.59 13.33 -10.18
C SER A 38 2.60 13.74 -11.65
N THR A 39 3.78 13.97 -12.25
CA THR A 39 3.90 14.34 -13.67
C THR A 39 3.76 13.15 -14.62
N LEU A 40 3.82 11.92 -14.09
CA LEU A 40 3.63 10.68 -14.86
C LEU A 40 2.17 10.21 -14.88
N ARG A 41 1.28 10.87 -14.11
CA ARG A 41 -0.14 10.54 -14.08
C ARG A 41 -0.86 11.23 -15.23
N ASP A 42 -1.69 10.46 -15.92
CA ASP A 42 -2.59 10.98 -16.94
C ASP A 42 -3.75 11.74 -16.27
N PRO A 43 -3.91 13.05 -16.48
CA PRO A 43 -4.96 13.83 -15.85
C PRO A 43 -6.38 13.38 -16.20
N GLU A 44 -6.59 12.85 -17.40
CA GLU A 44 -7.92 12.34 -17.83
C GLU A 44 -8.23 11.03 -17.11
N LEU A 45 -7.27 10.11 -17.00
CA LEU A 45 -7.43 8.87 -16.22
C LEU A 45 -7.67 9.17 -14.74
N GLU A 46 -6.99 10.18 -14.19
CA GLU A 46 -7.19 10.59 -12.81
C GLU A 46 -8.60 11.12 -12.56
N LYS A 47 -9.11 11.96 -13.47
CA LYS A 47 -10.46 12.50 -13.43
C LYS A 47 -11.53 11.43 -13.56
N ASP A 48 -11.37 10.49 -14.51
CA ASP A 48 -12.29 9.38 -14.71
C ASP A 48 -12.30 8.43 -13.51
N SER A 49 -11.13 8.17 -12.94
CA SER A 49 -10.99 7.37 -11.72
C SER A 49 -11.67 8.03 -10.52
N MET A 50 -11.54 9.36 -10.40
CA MET A 50 -12.22 10.13 -9.35
C MET A 50 -13.74 10.05 -9.49
N HIS A 51 -14.27 10.22 -10.71
CA HIS A 51 -15.70 10.05 -10.98
C HIS A 51 -16.19 8.64 -10.60
N ASN A 52 -15.49 7.61 -11.05
CA ASN A 52 -15.82 6.23 -10.72
C ASN A 52 -15.76 5.95 -9.21
N LEU A 53 -14.82 6.57 -8.49
CA LEU A 53 -14.72 6.45 -7.04
C LEU A 53 -15.93 7.09 -6.33
N GLU A 54 -16.39 8.25 -6.78
CA GLU A 54 -17.61 8.89 -6.26
C GLU A 54 -18.84 8.02 -6.46
N VAL A 55 -18.97 7.42 -7.64
CA VAL A 55 -20.04 6.47 -7.95
C VAL A 55 -19.94 5.23 -7.04
N ALA A 56 -18.72 4.68 -6.85
CA ALA A 56 -18.48 3.54 -5.97
C ALA A 56 -18.86 3.86 -4.51
N ARG A 57 -18.48 5.04 -3.99
CA ARG A 57 -18.88 5.51 -2.65
C ARG A 57 -20.40 5.56 -2.47
N ASN A 58 -21.09 6.06 -3.48
CA ASN A 58 -22.56 6.17 -3.47
C ASN A 58 -23.18 4.78 -3.39
N TYR A 59 -22.76 3.85 -4.24
CA TYR A 59 -23.21 2.46 -4.18
C TYR A 59 -22.90 1.80 -2.85
N PHE A 60 -21.70 1.97 -2.34
CA PHE A 60 -21.25 1.35 -1.09
C PHE A 60 -21.99 1.91 0.14
N LYS A 61 -21.95 3.24 0.32
CA LYS A 61 -22.43 3.89 1.54
C LYS A 61 -23.94 4.07 1.57
N LEU A 62 -24.53 4.59 0.50
CA LEU A 62 -25.92 5.01 0.49
C LEU A 62 -26.86 3.90 0.00
N LYS A 63 -26.50 3.26 -1.11
CA LYS A 63 -27.38 2.27 -1.75
C LYS A 63 -27.21 0.86 -1.21
N LYS A 64 -26.08 0.56 -0.54
CA LYS A 64 -25.70 -0.80 -0.13
C LYS A 64 -25.73 -1.80 -1.28
N ALA A 65 -25.36 -1.33 -2.49
CA ALA A 65 -25.32 -2.08 -3.73
C ALA A 65 -23.88 -2.55 -3.97
N TYR A 66 -23.47 -3.57 -3.23
CA TYR A 66 -22.07 -3.98 -3.13
C TYR A 66 -21.51 -4.58 -4.41
N VAL A 67 -22.33 -5.21 -5.26
CA VAL A 67 -21.88 -5.67 -6.59
C VAL A 67 -21.48 -4.48 -7.47
N ALA A 68 -22.34 -3.44 -7.50
CA ALA A 68 -22.03 -2.24 -8.29
C ALA A 68 -20.82 -1.47 -7.73
N ALA A 69 -20.68 -1.39 -6.40
CA ALA A 69 -19.52 -0.75 -5.77
C ALA A 69 -18.23 -1.49 -6.11
N LEU A 70 -18.22 -2.83 -6.00
CA LEU A 70 -17.08 -3.68 -6.33
C LEU A 70 -16.65 -3.49 -7.77
N LYS A 71 -17.59 -3.58 -8.73
CA LYS A 71 -17.27 -3.41 -10.15
C LYS A 71 -16.66 -2.05 -10.47
N ARG A 72 -17.18 -0.96 -9.89
CA ARG A 72 -16.60 0.37 -10.10
C ARG A 72 -15.19 0.51 -9.54
N THR A 73 -14.92 -0.09 -8.39
CA THR A 73 -13.56 -0.08 -7.83
C THR A 73 -12.60 -0.97 -8.62
N GLU A 74 -13.07 -2.10 -9.15
CA GLU A 74 -12.26 -2.96 -10.04
C GLU A 74 -11.89 -2.24 -11.33
N GLU A 75 -12.80 -1.45 -11.92
CA GLU A 75 -12.52 -0.61 -13.09
C GLU A 75 -11.40 0.40 -12.80
N ILE A 76 -11.41 1.03 -11.62
CA ILE A 76 -10.34 1.94 -11.18
C ILE A 76 -9.03 1.19 -11.02
N ILE A 77 -9.02 0.07 -10.27
CA ILE A 77 -7.82 -0.69 -9.93
C ILE A 77 -7.14 -1.26 -11.18
N ALA A 78 -7.94 -1.68 -12.17
CA ALA A 78 -7.43 -2.20 -13.42
C ALA A 78 -7.01 -1.09 -14.41
N GLY A 79 -7.80 -0.01 -14.51
CA GLY A 79 -7.58 1.05 -15.50
C GLY A 79 -6.54 2.08 -15.08
N ASN A 80 -6.44 2.39 -13.79
CA ASN A 80 -5.50 3.37 -13.26
C ASN A 80 -4.87 2.89 -11.95
N PRO A 81 -3.91 1.96 -11.99
CA PRO A 81 -3.27 1.41 -10.79
C PRO A 81 -2.45 2.43 -9.99
N THR A 82 -2.15 3.60 -10.59
CA THR A 82 -1.41 4.70 -9.94
C THR A 82 -2.31 5.84 -9.47
N PHE A 83 -3.63 5.62 -9.47
CA PHE A 83 -4.62 6.57 -9.01
C PHE A 83 -4.33 7.09 -7.59
N THR A 84 -4.45 8.41 -7.39
CA THR A 84 -4.13 9.07 -6.10
C THR A 84 -4.93 8.52 -4.91
N ARG A 85 -6.14 8.02 -5.15
CA ARG A 85 -7.04 7.47 -4.12
C ARG A 85 -7.25 5.96 -4.29
N ILE A 86 -6.24 5.27 -4.79
CA ILE A 86 -6.30 3.81 -5.01
C ILE A 86 -6.51 3.04 -3.70
N ASP A 87 -6.00 3.56 -2.60
CA ASP A 87 -6.18 3.01 -1.25
C ASP A 87 -7.66 2.96 -0.86
N GLU A 88 -8.43 4.02 -1.15
CA GLU A 88 -9.87 4.04 -0.90
C GLU A 88 -10.61 3.07 -1.84
N ALA A 89 -10.20 2.97 -3.10
CA ALA A 89 -10.76 2.01 -4.03
C ALA A 89 -10.55 0.56 -3.54
N LEU A 90 -9.33 0.24 -3.07
CA LEU A 90 -9.02 -1.06 -2.46
C LEU A 90 -9.87 -1.33 -1.21
N PHE A 91 -10.06 -0.33 -0.35
CA PHE A 91 -10.88 -0.46 0.84
C PHE A 91 -12.35 -0.77 0.51
N ILE A 92 -12.92 -0.03 -0.46
CA ILE A 92 -14.31 -0.23 -0.89
C ILE A 92 -14.45 -1.59 -1.58
N ALA A 93 -13.49 -1.99 -2.42
CA ALA A 93 -13.48 -3.30 -3.07
C ALA A 93 -13.48 -4.44 -2.03
N GLY A 94 -12.54 -4.40 -1.09
CA GLY A 94 -12.42 -5.39 -0.03
C GLY A 94 -13.67 -5.48 0.84
N SER A 95 -14.16 -4.34 1.32
CA SER A 95 -15.36 -4.28 2.18
C SER A 95 -16.63 -4.71 1.45
N SER A 96 -16.74 -4.41 0.14
CA SER A 96 -17.86 -4.85 -0.71
C SER A 96 -17.84 -6.37 -0.89
N SER A 97 -16.67 -6.94 -1.19
CA SER A 97 -16.49 -8.39 -1.31
C SER A 97 -16.87 -9.13 -0.03
N LEU A 98 -16.45 -8.63 1.13
CA LEU A 98 -16.84 -9.22 2.43
C LEU A 98 -18.34 -9.10 2.71
N SER A 99 -18.96 -8.00 2.29
CA SER A 99 -20.40 -7.82 2.41
C SER A 99 -21.18 -8.82 1.53
N LEU A 100 -20.70 -9.06 0.30
CA LEU A 100 -21.27 -10.07 -0.61
C LEU A 100 -21.08 -11.49 -0.07
N ALA A 101 -19.93 -11.81 0.51
CA ALA A 101 -19.68 -13.08 1.18
C ALA A 101 -20.68 -13.38 2.31
N GLN A 102 -21.23 -12.34 2.93
CA GLN A 102 -22.20 -12.41 4.02
C GLN A 102 -23.65 -12.24 3.53
N ASN A 103 -23.88 -12.20 2.22
CA ASN A 103 -25.17 -11.91 1.60
C ASN A 103 -25.82 -10.60 2.12
N LYS A 104 -25.00 -9.61 2.44
CA LYS A 104 -25.46 -8.28 2.89
C LYS A 104 -25.74 -7.37 1.70
N GLY A 105 -26.60 -6.38 1.93
CA GLY A 105 -26.90 -5.36 0.95
C GLY A 105 -28.16 -5.63 0.14
N LYS A 106 -28.39 -4.82 -0.90
CA LYS A 106 -29.59 -4.85 -1.74
C LYS A 106 -29.45 -5.70 -2.99
N GLN A 107 -28.23 -6.17 -3.27
CA GLN A 107 -27.92 -7.00 -4.43
C GLN A 107 -27.47 -8.38 -3.98
N THR A 108 -27.96 -9.40 -4.66
CA THR A 108 -27.50 -10.78 -4.43
C THR A 108 -26.09 -10.95 -5.00
N SER A 109 -25.26 -11.74 -4.34
CA SER A 109 -23.90 -12.05 -4.79
C SER A 109 -23.85 -12.69 -6.18
N SER A 110 -24.90 -13.41 -6.58
CA SER A 110 -25.03 -14.03 -7.91
C SER A 110 -25.07 -13.04 -9.08
N LEU A 111 -25.33 -11.75 -8.82
CA LEU A 111 -25.23 -10.69 -9.84
C LEU A 111 -23.79 -10.33 -10.19
N TYR A 112 -22.83 -10.72 -9.36
CA TYR A 112 -21.42 -10.56 -9.68
C TYR A 112 -20.98 -11.74 -10.55
N ILE A 113 -20.62 -11.43 -11.78
CA ILE A 113 -20.09 -12.41 -12.73
C ILE A 113 -18.58 -12.19 -12.84
N SER A 114 -17.84 -13.20 -12.50
CA SER A 114 -16.41 -13.34 -12.78
C SER A 114 -16.21 -14.12 -14.07
N TYR A 115 -15.03 -14.06 -14.64
CA TYR A 115 -14.64 -14.81 -15.82
C TYR A 115 -13.40 -15.64 -15.51
N ASP A 116 -13.46 -16.91 -15.84
CA ASP A 116 -12.33 -17.83 -15.85
C ASP A 116 -12.06 -18.19 -17.34
N GLY A 117 -11.08 -17.51 -17.94
CA GLY A 117 -10.95 -17.47 -19.39
C GLY A 117 -12.22 -16.92 -20.04
N ASN A 118 -12.86 -17.71 -20.89
CA ASN A 118 -14.11 -17.35 -21.57
C ASN A 118 -15.38 -17.84 -20.84
N THR A 119 -15.23 -18.49 -19.68
CA THR A 119 -16.36 -19.08 -18.95
C THR A 119 -16.85 -18.13 -17.86
N LYS A 120 -18.17 -17.86 -17.87
CA LYS A 120 -18.82 -17.10 -16.81
C LYS A 120 -18.91 -17.95 -15.55
N LYS A 121 -18.50 -17.36 -14.43
CA LYS A 121 -18.53 -18.00 -13.11
C LYS A 121 -19.17 -17.09 -12.07
N THR A 122 -20.04 -17.64 -11.24
CA THR A 122 -20.48 -16.99 -10.00
C THR A 122 -19.55 -17.39 -8.86
N LEU A 123 -19.21 -16.43 -8.00
CA LEU A 123 -18.32 -16.68 -6.88
C LEU A 123 -19.10 -17.21 -5.66
N THR A 124 -18.48 -18.13 -4.95
CA THR A 124 -18.92 -18.61 -3.64
C THR A 124 -18.63 -17.57 -2.54
N ALA A 125 -19.23 -17.77 -1.37
CA ALA A 125 -18.96 -16.92 -0.21
C ALA A 125 -17.48 -16.95 0.21
N ASP A 126 -16.81 -18.10 0.09
CA ASP A 126 -15.40 -18.23 0.44
C ASP A 126 -14.51 -17.51 -0.59
N GLU A 127 -14.82 -17.60 -1.87
CA GLU A 127 -14.10 -16.84 -2.92
C GLU A 127 -14.26 -15.33 -2.73
N PHE A 128 -15.43 -14.84 -2.35
CA PHE A 128 -15.60 -13.43 -1.99
C PHE A 128 -14.81 -13.04 -0.74
N ARG A 129 -14.67 -13.92 0.26
CA ARG A 129 -13.83 -13.67 1.44
C ARG A 129 -12.36 -13.55 1.05
N GLU A 130 -11.86 -14.46 0.21
CA GLU A 130 -10.47 -14.39 -0.26
C GLU A 130 -10.23 -13.15 -1.12
N MET A 131 -11.13 -12.81 -2.03
CA MET A 131 -11.06 -11.57 -2.81
C MET A 131 -11.02 -10.34 -1.89
N GLY A 132 -11.87 -10.29 -0.88
CA GLY A 132 -11.87 -9.21 0.10
C GLY A 132 -10.57 -9.13 0.90
N ARG A 133 -10.02 -10.29 1.28
CA ARG A 133 -8.72 -10.39 1.95
C ARG A 133 -7.60 -9.83 1.07
N ASP A 134 -7.56 -10.22 -0.19
CA ASP A 134 -6.50 -9.80 -1.12
C ASP A 134 -6.49 -8.27 -1.31
N TYR A 135 -7.65 -7.64 -1.52
CA TYR A 135 -7.75 -6.17 -1.61
C TYR A 135 -7.31 -5.47 -0.32
N LEU A 136 -7.77 -5.93 0.85
CA LEU A 136 -7.42 -5.32 2.13
C LEU A 136 -5.96 -5.54 2.49
N THR A 137 -5.38 -6.71 2.19
CA THR A 137 -3.97 -7.00 2.40
C THR A 137 -3.11 -6.08 1.53
N ARG A 138 -3.47 -5.93 0.26
CA ARG A 138 -2.79 -4.99 -0.64
C ARG A 138 -2.86 -3.55 -0.13
N LEU A 139 -4.01 -3.11 0.40
CA LEU A 139 -4.13 -1.79 1.01
C LEU A 139 -3.14 -1.61 2.17
N VAL A 140 -3.11 -2.57 3.10
CA VAL A 140 -2.27 -2.48 4.32
C VAL A 140 -0.78 -2.54 3.97
N SER A 141 -0.38 -3.37 2.98
CA SER A 141 1.03 -3.54 2.59
C SER A 141 1.54 -2.39 1.73
N ASP A 142 0.78 -1.97 0.73
CA ASP A 142 1.24 -1.02 -0.27
C ASP A 142 1.00 0.44 0.14
N TYR A 143 0.02 0.69 1.05
CA TYR A 143 -0.41 2.02 1.49
C TYR A 143 -0.41 2.14 3.02
N PRO A 144 0.76 2.06 3.68
CA PRO A 144 0.87 2.04 5.15
C PRO A 144 0.36 3.32 5.81
N ASP A 145 0.35 4.44 5.10
CA ASP A 145 -0.11 5.75 5.58
C ASP A 145 -1.59 6.04 5.25
N SER A 146 -2.30 5.07 4.68
CA SER A 146 -3.72 5.23 4.33
C SER A 146 -4.58 5.44 5.56
N SER A 147 -5.53 6.38 5.48
CA SER A 147 -6.56 6.59 6.50
C SER A 147 -7.51 5.41 6.68
N PHE A 148 -7.55 4.49 5.71
CA PHE A 148 -8.36 3.27 5.75
C PHE A 148 -7.63 2.07 6.37
N ARG A 149 -6.32 2.19 6.60
CA ARG A 149 -5.48 1.08 7.11
C ARG A 149 -6.03 0.46 8.39
N GLY A 150 -6.36 1.28 9.39
CA GLY A 150 -6.87 0.76 10.66
C GLY A 150 -8.14 -0.06 10.51
N GLN A 151 -9.08 0.40 9.66
CA GLN A 151 -10.30 -0.33 9.37
C GLN A 151 -10.03 -1.62 8.56
N ALA A 152 -9.08 -1.58 7.65
CA ALA A 152 -8.66 -2.77 6.88
C ALA A 152 -8.03 -3.82 7.78
N ASP A 153 -7.14 -3.42 8.69
CA ASP A 153 -6.53 -4.32 9.70
C ASP A 153 -7.59 -5.00 10.58
N GLU A 154 -8.61 -4.26 11.01
CA GLU A 154 -9.72 -4.83 11.79
C GLU A 154 -10.50 -5.88 10.99
N LEU A 155 -10.82 -5.59 9.73
CA LEU A 155 -11.51 -6.54 8.86
C LEU A 155 -10.67 -7.80 8.59
N LEU A 156 -9.36 -7.64 8.39
CA LEU A 156 -8.43 -8.77 8.21
C LEU A 156 -8.34 -9.64 9.46
N LYS A 157 -8.31 -9.05 10.66
CA LYS A 157 -8.36 -9.79 11.93
C LYS A 157 -9.64 -10.61 12.07
N LEU A 158 -10.79 -10.05 11.69
CA LEU A 158 -12.08 -10.77 11.72
C LEU A 158 -12.13 -11.95 10.74
N LEU A 159 -11.40 -11.87 9.62
CA LEU A 159 -11.29 -12.98 8.66
C LEU A 159 -10.40 -14.12 9.18
N GLY A 160 -9.55 -13.85 10.18
CA GLY A 160 -8.57 -14.81 10.68
C GLY A 160 -7.45 -15.12 9.68
N ALA A 161 -6.58 -16.06 10.03
CA ALA A 161 -5.51 -16.49 9.13
C ALA A 161 -6.10 -17.18 7.87
N LYS A 162 -5.41 -17.02 6.73
CA LYS A 162 -5.80 -17.70 5.48
C LYS A 162 -5.80 -19.22 5.73
N LYS A 163 -6.91 -19.88 5.43
CA LYS A 163 -6.94 -21.36 5.45
C LYS A 163 -6.02 -21.84 4.34
N GLN A 164 -4.98 -22.58 4.74
CA GLN A 164 -4.07 -23.27 3.81
C GLN A 164 -4.78 -24.45 3.16
#